data_6f1188f6c860b4184b0794963b879c04
#
_entry.id   6f1188f6c860b4184b0794963b879c04
#
_cell.length_a   1.000
_cell.length_b   1.000
_cell.length_c   1.000
_cell.angle_alpha   90.00
_cell.angle_beta   90.00
_cell.angle_gamma   90.00
#
_symmetry.space_group_name_H-M   'P 1'
#
loop_
_entity.id
_entity.type
_entity.pdbx_description
1 polymer ?
#
loop_
_entity_poly.entity_id
_entity_poly.type
_entity_poly.pdbx_seq_one_letter_code
_entity_poly.pdbx_strand_id
1 'polypeptide(L)'
;VNLTGQFLCLREAAREFIRRGVQPEISKAAGKIICMSSVHEVIPWGGHVNYAASKGGIMQLMKSVAQELAPHKIRANSIGPGAIATPINLSARDTPEEEKALLTLIPYNRVGNPDDVGNLAAWLASDEADYITGQTIFMDGGMTLYPGFAEGG
;
A
#
# COMPACT_ATOMS: atom_id res chain seq x y z
N VAL A 1 -7.88 -6.96 13.20
CA VAL A 1 -7.74 -7.76 11.97
C VAL A 1 -6.61 -7.19 11.10
N ASN A 2 -6.62 -5.88 10.76
CA ASN A 2 -5.68 -5.28 9.80
C ASN A 2 -4.21 -5.56 10.11
N LEU A 3 -3.71 -5.14 11.27
CA LEU A 3 -2.29 -5.25 11.61
C LEU A 3 -1.90 -6.69 11.96
N THR A 4 -2.61 -7.32 12.89
CA THR A 4 -2.31 -8.69 13.33
C THR A 4 -2.43 -9.70 12.19
N GLY A 5 -3.44 -9.56 11.32
CA GLY A 5 -3.62 -10.47 10.17
C GLY A 5 -2.44 -10.39 9.21
N GLN A 6 -2.00 -9.17 8.85
CA GLN A 6 -0.83 -9.03 7.97
C GLN A 6 0.45 -9.56 8.63
N PHE A 7 0.66 -9.31 9.92
CA PHE A 7 1.81 -9.87 10.64
C PHE A 7 1.85 -11.40 10.58
N LEU A 8 0.72 -12.06 10.84
CA LEU A 8 0.67 -13.52 10.84
C LEU A 8 0.96 -14.11 9.45
N CYS A 9 0.32 -13.57 8.40
CA CYS A 9 0.57 -14.01 7.02
C CYS A 9 2.03 -13.77 6.61
N LEU A 10 2.56 -12.59 6.93
CA LEU A 10 3.93 -12.20 6.62
C LEU A 10 4.94 -13.12 7.31
N ARG A 11 4.72 -13.44 8.59
CA ARG A 11 5.59 -14.34 9.35
C ARG A 11 5.69 -15.72 8.69
N GLU A 12 4.56 -16.32 8.32
CA GLU A 12 4.55 -17.64 7.69
C GLU A 12 5.16 -17.59 6.27
N ALA A 13 4.88 -16.55 5.49
CA ALA A 13 5.50 -16.35 4.19
C ALA A 13 7.03 -16.21 4.30
N ALA A 14 7.51 -15.41 5.27
CA ALA A 14 8.93 -15.21 5.50
C ALA A 14 9.65 -16.54 5.84
N ARG A 15 9.05 -17.34 6.73
CA ARG A 15 9.58 -18.68 7.08
C ARG A 15 9.74 -19.57 5.86
N GLU A 16 8.73 -19.62 5.01
CA GLU A 16 8.73 -20.43 3.81
C GLU A 16 9.74 -19.91 2.78
N PHE A 17 9.83 -18.60 2.58
CA PHE A 17 10.78 -18.00 1.65
C PHE A 17 12.23 -18.22 2.09
N ILE A 18 12.53 -18.10 3.38
CA ILE A 18 13.86 -18.40 3.94
C ILE A 18 14.18 -19.88 3.75
N ARG A 19 13.24 -20.79 4.07
CA ARG A 19 13.42 -22.24 3.92
C ARG A 19 13.71 -22.64 2.47
N ARG A 20 12.99 -22.04 1.51
CA ARG A 20 13.12 -22.36 0.08
C ARG A 20 14.35 -21.71 -0.54
N GLY A 21 14.71 -20.51 -0.11
CA GLY A 21 15.80 -19.73 -0.70
C GLY A 21 15.46 -19.18 -2.09
N VAL A 22 16.46 -18.59 -2.74
CA VAL A 22 16.36 -18.10 -4.12
C VAL A 22 16.30 -19.27 -5.10
N GLN A 23 15.38 -19.19 -6.06
CA GLN A 23 15.26 -20.09 -7.20
C GLN A 23 15.52 -19.28 -8.48
N PRO A 24 16.79 -19.23 -8.97
CA PRO A 24 17.20 -18.29 -10.02
C PRO A 24 16.45 -18.45 -11.34
N GLU A 25 15.94 -19.65 -11.61
CA GLU A 25 15.10 -19.95 -12.78
C GLU A 25 13.69 -19.33 -12.71
N ILE A 26 13.26 -18.89 -11.51
CA ILE A 26 11.96 -18.28 -11.28
C ILE A 26 12.10 -16.77 -11.03
N SER A 27 13.03 -16.39 -10.14
CA SER A 27 13.18 -14.99 -9.72
C SER A 27 14.53 -14.73 -9.05
N LYS A 28 15.00 -13.49 -9.13
CA LYS A 28 16.18 -13.01 -8.38
C LYS A 28 15.94 -12.93 -6.88
N ALA A 29 14.69 -12.80 -6.45
CA ALA A 29 14.30 -12.76 -5.05
C ALA A 29 13.83 -14.12 -4.55
N ALA A 30 14.15 -14.44 -3.29
CA ALA A 30 13.61 -15.62 -2.61
C ALA A 30 12.11 -15.47 -2.30
N GLY A 31 11.65 -14.23 -2.12
CA GLY A 31 10.25 -13.92 -1.87
C GLY A 31 9.93 -12.44 -2.01
N LYS A 32 8.67 -12.16 -2.26
CA LYS A 32 8.14 -10.80 -2.43
C LYS A 32 6.89 -10.67 -1.59
N ILE A 33 6.89 -9.73 -0.66
CA ILE A 33 5.80 -9.45 0.27
C ILE A 33 5.23 -8.08 -0.10
N ILE A 34 3.92 -8.02 -0.30
CA ILE A 34 3.20 -6.78 -0.58
C ILE A 34 2.14 -6.60 0.50
N CYS A 35 2.33 -5.59 1.34
CA CYS A 35 1.38 -5.20 2.36
C CYS A 35 0.34 -4.23 1.79
N MET A 36 -0.91 -4.38 2.18
CA MET A 36 -1.96 -3.43 1.82
C MET A 36 -2.12 -2.39 2.93
N SER A 37 -1.57 -1.20 2.70
CA SER A 37 -1.68 -0.06 3.58
C SER A 37 -2.83 0.89 3.17
N SER A 38 -2.62 2.18 3.26
CA SER A 38 -3.55 3.25 2.91
C SER A 38 -2.81 4.59 2.93
N VAL A 39 -3.35 5.62 2.29
CA VAL A 39 -2.93 7.02 2.52
C VAL A 39 -2.99 7.39 4.02
N HIS A 40 -3.84 6.72 4.79
CA HIS A 40 -3.98 6.93 6.24
C HIS A 40 -2.88 6.31 7.09
N GLU A 41 -1.82 5.79 6.50
CA GLU A 41 -0.57 5.54 7.23
C GLU A 41 0.19 6.85 7.51
N VAL A 42 -0.06 7.90 6.71
CA VAL A 42 0.60 9.22 6.82
C VAL A 42 -0.40 10.38 7.00
N ILE A 43 -1.63 10.26 6.49
CA ILE A 43 -2.68 11.28 6.65
C ILE A 43 -3.59 10.89 7.81
N PRO A 44 -3.76 11.75 8.83
CA PRO A 44 -4.72 11.50 9.90
C PRO A 44 -6.16 11.46 9.35
N TRP A 45 -7.03 10.71 10.03
CA TRP A 45 -8.46 10.64 9.68
C TRP A 45 -9.30 10.76 10.93
N GLY A 46 -9.93 11.94 11.11
CA GLY A 46 -10.84 12.19 12.22
C GLY A 46 -11.99 11.17 12.26
N GLY A 47 -12.31 10.66 13.45
CA GLY A 47 -13.32 9.63 13.63
C GLY A 47 -12.88 8.18 13.30
N HIS A 48 -11.68 7.99 12.72
CA HIS A 48 -11.16 6.69 12.29
C HIS A 48 -9.79 6.38 12.89
N VAL A 49 -9.58 6.77 14.15
CA VAL A 49 -8.28 6.65 14.83
C VAL A 49 -7.72 5.23 14.86
N ASN A 50 -8.56 4.24 15.07
CA ASN A 50 -8.19 2.83 15.07
C ASN A 50 -7.72 2.35 13.69
N TYR A 51 -8.36 2.81 12.61
CA TYR A 51 -7.96 2.51 11.25
C TYR A 51 -6.60 3.15 10.92
N ALA A 52 -6.48 4.46 11.12
CA ALA A 52 -5.23 5.19 10.85
C ALA A 52 -4.07 4.61 11.67
N ALA A 53 -4.27 4.31 12.97
CA ALA A 53 -3.28 3.67 13.80
C ALA A 53 -2.87 2.28 13.26
N SER A 54 -3.83 1.48 12.78
CA SER A 54 -3.54 0.17 12.20
C SER A 54 -2.72 0.29 10.91
N LYS A 55 -2.97 1.31 10.08
CA LYS A 55 -2.25 1.52 8.80
C LYS A 55 -0.85 2.10 9.03
N GLY A 56 -0.68 3.01 9.99
CA GLY A 56 0.65 3.44 10.46
C GLY A 56 1.46 2.27 11.05
N GLY A 57 0.80 1.38 11.79
CA GLY A 57 1.42 0.15 12.29
C GLY A 57 1.87 -0.80 11.17
N ILE A 58 1.08 -0.95 10.10
CA ILE A 58 1.43 -1.74 8.91
C ILE A 58 2.66 -1.15 8.21
N MET A 59 2.71 0.17 8.05
CA MET A 59 3.89 0.84 7.48
C MET A 59 5.16 0.49 8.25
N GLN A 60 5.13 0.62 9.57
CA GLN A 60 6.31 0.36 10.40
C GLN A 60 6.66 -1.13 10.45
N LEU A 61 5.65 -2.01 10.51
CA LEU A 61 5.83 -3.46 10.39
C LEU A 61 6.55 -3.82 9.08
N MET A 62 6.06 -3.32 7.95
CA MET A 62 6.62 -3.58 6.63
C MET A 62 8.07 -3.11 6.54
N LYS A 63 8.40 -1.91 7.01
CA LYS A 63 9.76 -1.36 6.99
C LYS A 63 10.73 -2.19 7.83
N SER A 64 10.32 -2.58 9.03
CA SER A 64 11.13 -3.43 9.93
C SER A 64 11.43 -4.78 9.28
N VAL A 65 10.39 -5.41 8.73
CA VAL A 65 10.52 -6.71 8.05
C VAL A 65 11.35 -6.60 6.77
N ALA A 66 11.21 -5.52 6.00
CA ALA A 66 12.03 -5.28 4.82
C ALA A 66 13.52 -5.25 5.18
N GLN A 67 13.88 -4.54 6.25
CA GLN A 67 15.25 -4.47 6.75
C GLN A 67 15.76 -5.83 7.23
N GLU A 68 14.94 -6.54 8.00
CA GLU A 68 15.29 -7.84 8.60
C GLU A 68 15.46 -8.95 7.54
N LEU A 69 14.61 -8.95 6.51
CA LEU A 69 14.58 -10.00 5.50
C LEU A 69 15.43 -9.72 4.23
N ALA A 70 15.94 -8.51 4.06
CA ALA A 70 16.77 -8.15 2.90
C ALA A 70 18.00 -9.05 2.72
N PRO A 71 18.76 -9.47 3.77
CA PRO A 71 19.87 -10.41 3.63
C PRO A 71 19.46 -11.77 3.03
N HIS A 72 18.20 -12.17 3.19
CA HIS A 72 17.64 -13.39 2.63
C HIS A 72 17.10 -13.23 1.20
N LYS A 73 17.35 -12.06 0.55
CA LYS A 73 16.79 -11.74 -0.77
C LYS A 73 15.25 -11.76 -0.78
N ILE A 74 14.63 -11.35 0.31
CA ILE A 74 13.18 -11.19 0.42
C ILE A 74 12.89 -9.68 0.46
N ARG A 75 12.01 -9.24 -0.45
CA ARG A 75 11.56 -7.85 -0.52
C ARG A 75 10.21 -7.68 0.17
N ALA A 76 10.04 -6.63 0.91
CA ALA A 76 8.76 -6.26 1.50
C ALA A 76 8.45 -4.79 1.15
N ASN A 77 7.30 -4.56 0.56
CA ASN A 77 6.81 -3.22 0.20
C ASN A 77 5.33 -3.10 0.54
N SER A 78 4.82 -1.89 0.54
CA SER A 78 3.39 -1.61 0.72
C SER A 78 2.82 -0.88 -0.49
N ILE A 79 1.55 -1.10 -0.75
CA ILE A 79 0.72 -0.23 -1.56
C ILE A 79 -0.14 0.60 -0.61
N GLY A 80 -0.14 1.91 -0.77
CA GLY A 80 -0.95 2.84 -0.01
C GLY A 80 -2.04 3.46 -0.89
N PRO A 81 -3.19 2.78 -1.09
CA PRO A 81 -4.27 3.33 -1.90
C PRO A 81 -4.92 4.55 -1.26
N GLY A 82 -5.32 5.51 -2.11
CA GLY A 82 -6.30 6.53 -1.79
C GLY A 82 -7.73 6.00 -1.95
N ALA A 83 -8.61 6.81 -2.55
CA ALA A 83 -9.97 6.40 -2.87
C ALA A 83 -9.98 5.49 -4.11
N ILE A 84 -10.37 4.23 -3.92
CA ILE A 84 -10.51 3.23 -4.98
C ILE A 84 -11.98 2.82 -5.09
N ALA A 85 -12.50 2.72 -6.32
CA ALA A 85 -13.89 2.38 -6.61
C ALA A 85 -14.20 0.92 -6.24
N THR A 86 -14.53 0.68 -4.99
CA THR A 86 -14.89 -0.62 -4.42
C THR A 86 -16.20 -0.51 -3.63
N PRO A 87 -16.87 -1.62 -3.30
CA PRO A 87 -18.09 -1.57 -2.50
C PRO A 87 -17.90 -0.92 -1.12
N ILE A 88 -16.69 -0.95 -0.55
CA ILE A 88 -16.43 -0.41 0.80
C ILE A 88 -16.56 1.12 0.89
N ASN A 89 -16.35 1.83 -0.23
CA ASN A 89 -16.48 3.30 -0.28
C ASN A 89 -17.64 3.76 -1.18
N LEU A 90 -18.61 2.90 -1.42
CA LEU A 90 -19.75 3.24 -2.25
C LEU A 90 -20.49 4.47 -1.71
N SER A 91 -20.72 4.54 -0.39
CA SER A 91 -21.41 5.66 0.26
C SER A 91 -20.71 7.03 0.10
N ALA A 92 -19.42 7.05 -0.18
CA ALA A 92 -18.67 8.29 -0.42
C ALA A 92 -18.79 8.80 -1.88
N ARG A 93 -19.51 8.10 -2.74
CA ARG A 93 -19.68 8.39 -4.17
C ARG A 93 -21.03 7.91 -4.72
N ASP A 94 -22.01 7.75 -3.83
CA ASP A 94 -23.36 7.23 -4.19
C ASP A 94 -24.21 8.30 -4.90
N THR A 95 -23.92 9.56 -4.64
CA THR A 95 -24.54 10.72 -5.30
C THR A 95 -23.50 11.57 -6.02
N PRO A 96 -23.90 12.34 -7.06
CA PRO A 96 -23.00 13.28 -7.73
C PRO A 96 -22.35 14.31 -6.79
N GLU A 97 -23.07 14.72 -5.74
CA GLU A 97 -22.60 15.67 -4.73
C GLU A 97 -21.49 15.04 -3.87
N GLU A 98 -21.67 13.80 -3.43
CA GLU A 98 -20.68 13.04 -2.64
C GLU A 98 -19.44 12.75 -3.48
N GLU A 99 -19.62 12.32 -4.73
CA GLU A 99 -18.49 12.10 -5.64
C GLU A 99 -17.71 13.40 -5.88
N LYS A 100 -18.41 14.51 -6.12
CA LYS A 100 -17.78 15.82 -6.27
C LYS A 100 -17.00 16.23 -5.03
N ALA A 101 -17.56 16.01 -3.84
CA ALA A 101 -16.87 16.28 -2.57
C ALA A 101 -15.61 15.41 -2.42
N LEU A 102 -15.69 14.12 -2.75
CA LEU A 102 -14.54 13.23 -2.73
C LEU A 102 -13.44 13.68 -3.72
N LEU A 103 -13.82 14.09 -4.92
CA LEU A 103 -12.87 14.55 -5.94
C LEU A 103 -12.10 15.82 -5.55
N THR A 104 -12.63 16.64 -4.64
CA THR A 104 -11.86 17.78 -4.11
C THR A 104 -10.61 17.37 -3.34
N LEU A 105 -10.57 16.12 -2.85
CA LEU A 105 -9.43 15.54 -2.12
C LEU A 105 -8.42 14.87 -3.05
N ILE A 106 -8.72 14.77 -4.37
CA ILE A 106 -7.93 14.00 -5.32
C ILE A 106 -7.46 14.93 -6.44
N PRO A 107 -6.22 15.45 -6.41
CA PRO A 107 -5.71 16.34 -7.44
C PRO A 107 -5.81 15.79 -8.87
N TYR A 108 -5.68 14.47 -9.04
CA TYR A 108 -5.81 13.81 -10.35
C TYR A 108 -7.26 13.75 -10.88
N ASN A 109 -8.23 14.22 -10.10
CA ASN A 109 -9.63 14.39 -10.44
C ASN A 109 -10.34 13.13 -10.95
N ARG A 110 -9.98 11.97 -10.43
CA ARG A 110 -10.74 10.71 -10.57
C ARG A 110 -10.53 9.80 -9.37
N VAL A 111 -11.53 8.99 -9.08
CA VAL A 111 -11.38 7.85 -8.19
C VAL A 111 -10.55 6.77 -8.88
N GLY A 112 -9.68 6.09 -8.15
CA GLY A 112 -8.89 4.98 -8.68
C GLY A 112 -9.75 3.74 -8.94
N ASN A 113 -9.28 2.87 -9.81
CA ASN A 113 -9.91 1.57 -10.09
C ASN A 113 -9.13 0.44 -9.39
N PRO A 114 -9.77 -0.71 -9.11
CA PRO A 114 -9.06 -1.88 -8.60
C PRO A 114 -7.89 -2.32 -9.49
N ASP A 115 -8.01 -2.16 -10.82
CA ASP A 115 -6.94 -2.49 -11.76
C ASP A 115 -5.71 -1.60 -11.60
N ASP A 116 -5.88 -0.32 -11.19
CA ASP A 116 -4.74 0.55 -10.88
C ASP A 116 -3.88 -0.11 -9.78
N VAL A 117 -4.53 -0.64 -8.73
CA VAL A 117 -3.85 -1.32 -7.61
C VAL A 117 -3.27 -2.66 -8.05
N GLY A 118 -4.01 -3.43 -8.86
CA GLY A 118 -3.58 -4.72 -9.39
C GLY A 118 -2.32 -4.61 -10.25
N ASN A 119 -2.25 -3.60 -11.13
CA ASN A 119 -1.09 -3.35 -11.98
C ASN A 119 0.16 -3.02 -11.16
N LEU A 120 0.04 -2.19 -10.12
CA LEU A 120 1.15 -1.90 -9.22
C LEU A 120 1.58 -3.14 -8.43
N ALA A 121 0.63 -3.94 -7.97
CA ALA A 121 0.94 -5.19 -7.26
C ALA A 121 1.70 -6.17 -8.15
N ALA A 122 1.29 -6.31 -9.41
CA ALA A 122 1.97 -7.16 -10.39
C ALA A 122 3.40 -6.67 -10.65
N TRP A 123 3.60 -5.37 -10.82
CA TRP A 123 4.94 -4.80 -11.01
C TRP A 123 5.83 -5.00 -9.77
N LEU A 124 5.33 -4.73 -8.57
CA LEU A 124 6.06 -4.98 -7.32
C LEU A 124 6.41 -6.47 -7.13
N ALA A 125 5.57 -7.37 -7.64
CA ALA A 125 5.82 -8.80 -7.60
C ALA A 125 6.80 -9.28 -8.68
N SER A 126 7.09 -8.47 -9.70
CA SER A 126 8.03 -8.82 -10.77
C SER A 126 9.48 -8.57 -10.38
N ASP A 127 10.42 -9.07 -11.17
CA ASP A 127 11.85 -8.80 -11.01
C ASP A 127 12.28 -7.42 -11.54
N GLU A 128 11.36 -6.67 -12.19
CA GLU A 128 11.59 -5.27 -12.56
C GLU A 128 11.71 -4.36 -11.34
N ALA A 129 11.05 -4.75 -10.24
CA ALA A 129 11.12 -4.05 -8.97
C ALA A 129 12.19 -4.61 -8.01
N ASP A 130 13.20 -5.35 -8.50
CA ASP A 130 14.13 -6.13 -7.67
C ASP A 130 14.92 -5.29 -6.65
N TYR A 131 15.21 -4.02 -6.95
CA TYR A 131 15.96 -3.16 -6.03
C TYR A 131 15.08 -2.29 -5.13
N ILE A 132 13.75 -2.58 -5.06
CA ILE A 132 12.79 -1.83 -4.25
C ILE A 132 12.36 -2.69 -3.06
N THR A 133 12.69 -2.24 -1.84
CA THR A 133 12.26 -2.84 -0.58
C THR A 133 12.08 -1.76 0.49
N GLY A 134 11.18 -1.95 1.43
CA GLY A 134 10.89 -1.02 2.52
C GLY A 134 10.11 0.24 2.11
N GLN A 135 9.47 0.24 0.93
CA GLN A 135 8.75 1.39 0.41
C GLN A 135 7.24 1.20 0.45
N THR A 136 6.51 2.25 0.80
CA THR A 136 5.09 2.37 0.46
C THR A 136 4.96 3.19 -0.81
N ILE A 137 4.33 2.63 -1.83
CA ILE A 137 3.97 3.37 -3.03
C ILE A 137 2.52 3.80 -2.90
N PHE A 138 2.32 5.11 -2.79
CA PHE A 138 0.98 5.68 -2.75
C PHE A 138 0.36 5.69 -4.14
N MET A 139 -0.82 5.10 -4.21
CA MET A 139 -1.65 5.08 -5.41
C MET A 139 -2.95 5.81 -5.11
N ASP A 140 -2.90 7.12 -5.12
CA ASP A 140 -3.85 7.98 -4.45
C ASP A 140 -4.33 9.18 -5.28
N GLY A 141 -3.85 9.32 -6.51
CA GLY A 141 -4.17 10.48 -7.35
C GLY A 141 -3.69 11.82 -6.77
N GLY A 142 -2.72 11.77 -5.85
CA GLY A 142 -2.17 12.96 -5.20
C GLY A 142 -2.83 13.34 -3.87
N MET A 143 -3.70 12.50 -3.28
CA MET A 143 -4.36 12.79 -2.00
C MET A 143 -3.37 13.08 -0.85
N THR A 144 -2.16 12.51 -0.89
CA THR A 144 -1.13 12.72 0.13
C THR A 144 -0.36 14.04 -0.06
N LEU A 145 -0.56 14.76 -1.17
CA LEU A 145 0.12 16.03 -1.40
C LEU A 145 -0.55 17.15 -0.58
N TYR A 146 0.26 18.09 -0.12
CA TYR A 146 -0.27 19.21 0.64
C TYR A 146 -1.08 20.16 -0.26
N PRO A 147 -2.39 20.33 -0.05
CA PRO A 147 -3.27 21.06 -0.97
C PRO A 147 -2.97 22.57 -1.02
N GLY A 148 -2.40 23.15 0.05
CA GLY A 148 -2.14 24.57 0.13
C GLY A 148 -1.14 25.10 -0.92
N PHE A 149 -0.38 24.22 -1.57
CA PHE A 149 0.55 24.61 -2.66
C PHE A 149 -0.02 24.36 -4.07
N ALA A 150 -1.25 23.87 -4.19
CA ALA A 150 -1.86 23.62 -5.49
C ALA A 150 -2.09 24.90 -6.30
N GLU A 151 -2.23 26.03 -5.64
CA GLU A 151 -2.47 27.37 -6.25
C GLU A 151 -1.27 28.31 -6.13
N GLY A 152 -0.06 27.78 -5.91
CA GLY A 152 1.18 28.56 -5.89
C GLY A 152 1.64 29.06 -4.53
N GLY A 153 0.94 28.72 -3.46
CA GLY A 153 1.31 29.07 -2.08
C GLY A 153 0.81 30.42 -1.61
#